data_c98f14413e03abffb78bdde60f105493
#
_entry.id   c98f14413e03abffb78bdde60f105493
#
_cell.length_a   1.000
_cell.length_b   1.000
_cell.length_c   1.000
_cell.angle_alpha   90.00
_cell.angle_beta   90.00
_cell.angle_gamma   90.00
#
_symmetry.space_group_name_H-M   'P 1'
#
loop_
_entity.id
_entity.type
_entity.pdbx_description
1 polymer ?
#
loop_
_entity_poly.entity_id
_entity_poly.type
_entity_poly.pdbx_seq_one_letter_code
_entity_poly.pdbx_strand_id
1 'polypeptide(L)'
;GACRMCVVEFEEGGPPGQQASCTIPVADGMVVNTKSEDTTELRKGIMDLLISEHPHGCLNCHRIDLCGPADICLRHVSVNDRCVTCPKNERCELKDTVRYMEMDLDTTLTYNNRHIPLKVKDPMWEMDMNLCIVCARCVRVCDEVRGDGALAFTDRSGRSLIGTSNGTSLLESGCEFCGACIDVCPTGALVERDHKWDKAVKKITSVCTHCPVGCQMTLEVDKRNRLIRAIPDRHAAANQGQACFKGKFGLEFVNSKARLRKSLIKTDGELAET
;
A
#
# COMPACT_ATOMS: atom_id res chain seq x y z
N GLY A 1 6.97 7.32 14.40
CA GLY A 1 8.28 7.20 13.88
C GLY A 1 8.90 5.80 13.83
N ALA A 2 8.22 4.78 13.24
CA ALA A 2 8.77 3.41 13.22
C ALA A 2 9.86 3.21 12.14
N CYS A 3 9.58 3.63 10.88
CA CYS A 3 10.47 3.33 9.75
C CYS A 3 11.67 4.28 9.61
N ARG A 4 11.68 5.42 10.30
CA ARG A 4 12.74 6.45 10.29
C ARG A 4 13.08 7.07 8.92
N MET A 5 12.38 6.73 7.84
CA MET A 5 12.63 7.29 6.51
C MET A 5 12.34 8.79 6.37
N CYS A 6 11.63 9.37 7.34
CA CYS A 6 11.29 10.79 7.40
C CYS A 6 12.32 11.63 8.15
N VAL A 7 13.53 11.14 8.36
CA VAL A 7 14.60 11.88 9.04
C VAL A 7 14.92 13.15 8.27
N VAL A 8 15.03 14.26 8.99
CA VAL A 8 15.42 15.57 8.50
C VAL A 8 16.41 16.20 9.47
N GLU A 9 17.15 17.18 9.03
CA GLU A 9 18.03 17.99 9.87
C GLU A 9 17.39 19.37 10.12
N PHE A 10 17.44 19.83 11.37
CA PHE A 10 17.01 21.18 11.72
C PHE A 10 18.22 22.08 11.78
N GLU A 11 18.24 23.11 10.94
CA GLU A 11 19.28 24.16 10.93
C GLU A 11 18.98 25.21 11.97
N GLU A 12 17.70 25.58 12.16
CA GLU A 12 17.24 26.55 13.15
C GLU A 12 15.85 26.17 13.70
N GLY A 13 15.55 26.61 14.91
CA GLY A 13 14.23 26.55 15.54
C GLY A 13 13.71 25.16 15.91
N GLY A 14 14.50 24.11 15.72
CA GLY A 14 14.14 22.74 16.04
C GLY A 14 15.14 22.03 16.96
N PRO A 15 14.88 20.78 17.35
CA PRO A 15 15.82 19.94 18.08
C PRO A 15 17.10 19.72 17.24
N PRO A 16 18.30 19.76 17.85
CA PRO A 16 19.55 19.62 17.12
C PRO A 16 19.70 18.22 16.47
N GLY A 17 20.40 18.19 15.34
CA GLY A 17 20.73 16.95 14.63
C GLY A 17 19.58 16.35 13.81
N GLN A 18 19.75 15.09 13.42
CA GLN A 18 18.78 14.38 12.57
C GLN A 18 17.61 13.87 13.40
N GLN A 19 16.42 14.30 13.04
CA GLN A 19 15.16 13.97 13.75
C GLN A 19 14.12 13.38 12.81
N ALA A 20 13.25 12.54 13.35
CA ALA A 20 12.13 11.98 12.59
C ALA A 20 11.00 13.00 12.48
N SER A 21 10.83 13.63 11.32
CA SER A 21 9.83 14.70 11.10
C SER A 21 8.40 14.32 11.42
N CYS A 22 8.03 13.03 11.32
CA CYS A 22 6.68 12.55 11.62
C CYS A 22 6.33 12.55 13.12
N THR A 23 7.27 12.87 14.01
CA THR A 23 7.08 12.87 15.47
C THR A 23 7.39 14.21 16.13
N ILE A 24 7.78 15.21 15.36
CA ILE A 24 8.14 16.54 15.88
C ILE A 24 7.04 17.53 15.53
N PRO A 25 6.48 18.24 16.52
CA PRO A 25 5.56 19.34 16.26
C PRO A 25 6.24 20.45 15.46
N VAL A 26 5.52 21.05 14.54
CA VAL A 26 5.98 22.22 13.78
C VAL A 26 5.90 23.45 14.67
N ALA A 27 6.91 24.30 14.61
CA ALA A 27 6.95 25.59 15.29
C ALA A 27 7.44 26.70 14.33
N ASP A 28 7.07 27.94 14.64
CA ASP A 28 7.51 29.09 13.87
C ASP A 28 9.04 29.26 13.95
N GLY A 29 9.64 29.63 12.83
CA GLY A 29 11.07 29.82 12.72
C GLY A 29 11.89 28.54 12.53
N MET A 30 11.27 27.39 12.37
CA MET A 30 12.00 26.17 12.01
C MET A 30 12.56 26.24 10.60
N VAL A 31 13.86 26.01 10.45
CA VAL A 31 14.54 25.81 9.17
C VAL A 31 14.93 24.34 9.05
N VAL A 32 14.40 23.68 8.03
CA VAL A 32 14.53 22.22 7.86
C VAL A 32 15.29 21.91 6.58
N ASN A 33 16.40 21.20 6.72
CA ASN A 33 17.15 20.64 5.59
C ASN A 33 16.76 19.17 5.39
N THR A 34 16.23 18.87 4.20
CA THR A 34 15.82 17.51 3.84
C THR A 34 16.85 16.78 2.98
N LYS A 35 17.96 17.44 2.60
CA LYS A 35 18.93 16.93 1.62
C LYS A 35 20.39 17.13 2.08
N SER A 36 20.65 17.34 3.38
CA SER A 36 22.03 17.34 3.86
C SER A 36 22.71 15.99 3.57
N GLU A 37 24.00 15.99 3.44
CA GLU A 37 24.80 14.79 3.17
C GLU A 37 24.57 13.75 4.25
N ASP A 38 24.69 14.14 5.52
CA ASP A 38 24.47 13.28 6.68
C ASP A 38 23.05 12.67 6.70
N THR A 39 22.02 13.48 6.42
CA THR A 39 20.63 13.01 6.36
C THR A 39 20.43 12.02 5.23
N THR A 40 21.07 12.24 4.09
CA THR A 40 21.00 11.38 2.92
C THR A 40 21.69 10.04 3.18
N GLU A 41 22.88 10.05 3.77
CA GLU A 41 23.61 8.84 4.14
C GLU A 41 22.85 8.04 5.19
N LEU A 42 22.34 8.70 6.23
CA LEU A 42 21.53 8.05 7.26
C LEU A 42 20.27 7.36 6.67
N ARG A 43 19.57 8.03 5.75
CA ARG A 43 18.42 7.42 5.08
C ARG A 43 18.80 6.22 4.23
N LYS A 44 19.93 6.25 3.54
CA LYS A 44 20.43 5.10 2.77
C LYS A 44 20.71 3.91 3.69
N GLY A 45 21.39 4.13 4.81
CA GLY A 45 21.61 3.07 5.81
C GLY A 45 20.31 2.52 6.40
N ILE A 46 19.33 3.38 6.69
CA ILE A 46 18.00 2.95 7.15
C ILE A 46 17.30 2.12 6.06
N MET A 47 17.38 2.52 4.80
CA MET A 47 16.78 1.78 3.70
C MET A 47 17.43 0.40 3.52
N ASP A 48 18.74 0.29 3.65
CA ASP A 48 19.45 -0.99 3.62
C ASP A 48 18.91 -1.94 4.70
N LEU A 49 18.73 -1.46 5.93
CA LEU A 49 18.15 -2.24 7.01
C LEU A 49 16.71 -2.67 6.71
N LEU A 50 15.89 -1.78 6.14
CA LEU A 50 14.49 -2.09 5.81
C LEU A 50 14.37 -3.16 4.71
N ILE A 51 15.26 -3.14 3.72
CA ILE A 51 15.23 -4.10 2.62
C ILE A 51 15.98 -5.40 2.91
N SER A 52 16.76 -5.48 3.98
CA SER A 52 17.44 -6.72 4.37
C SER A 52 16.49 -7.88 4.70
N GLU A 53 15.27 -7.58 5.10
CA GLU A 53 14.18 -8.54 5.32
C GLU A 53 13.10 -8.48 4.23
N HIS A 54 13.39 -7.82 3.10
CA HIS A 54 12.50 -7.72 1.95
C HIS A 54 13.24 -8.13 0.68
N PRO A 55 12.61 -8.85 -0.29
CA PRO A 55 13.24 -9.15 -1.56
C PRO A 55 13.67 -7.87 -2.27
N HIS A 56 14.98 -7.66 -2.43
CA HIS A 56 15.50 -6.37 -2.93
C HIS A 56 16.21 -6.45 -4.27
N GLY A 57 16.56 -7.63 -4.76
CA GLY A 57 17.32 -7.78 -6.00
C GLY A 57 16.69 -7.16 -7.25
N CYS A 58 15.38 -6.89 -7.22
CA CYS A 58 14.68 -6.23 -8.33
C CYS A 58 14.43 -4.74 -8.11
N LEU A 59 14.61 -4.18 -6.92
CA LEU A 59 14.14 -2.84 -6.58
C LEU A 59 14.79 -1.73 -7.44
N ASN A 60 16.07 -1.84 -7.77
CA ASN A 60 16.77 -0.94 -8.68
C ASN A 60 17.15 -1.58 -10.02
N CYS A 61 16.62 -2.75 -10.34
CA CYS A 61 16.93 -3.43 -11.59
C CYS A 61 16.37 -2.64 -12.79
N HIS A 62 17.24 -2.26 -13.73
CA HIS A 62 16.84 -1.53 -14.94
C HIS A 62 15.92 -2.33 -15.87
N ARG A 63 15.87 -3.66 -15.73
CA ARG A 63 15.04 -4.56 -16.55
C ARG A 63 13.68 -4.86 -15.93
N ILE A 64 13.36 -4.34 -14.75
CA ILE A 64 12.13 -4.70 -14.02
C ILE A 64 10.87 -4.46 -14.84
N ASP A 65 10.84 -3.41 -15.64
CA ASP A 65 9.69 -3.04 -16.45
C ASP A 65 9.54 -3.90 -17.72
N LEU A 66 10.61 -4.63 -18.08
CA LEU A 66 10.64 -5.55 -19.21
C LEU A 66 10.46 -7.01 -18.82
N CYS A 67 10.56 -7.33 -17.51
CA CYS A 67 10.45 -8.69 -17.02
C CYS A 67 8.99 -9.12 -16.83
N GLY A 68 8.66 -10.30 -17.32
CA GLY A 68 7.42 -11.00 -17.03
C GLY A 68 7.57 -12.00 -15.88
N PRO A 69 6.44 -12.46 -15.29
CA PRO A 69 6.48 -13.44 -14.18
C PRO A 69 7.03 -14.82 -14.60
N ALA A 70 6.99 -15.14 -15.89
CA ALA A 70 7.51 -16.40 -16.44
C ALA A 70 8.96 -16.31 -16.92
N ASP A 71 9.57 -15.11 -16.92
CA ASP A 71 10.93 -14.95 -17.40
C ASP A 71 11.95 -15.46 -16.38
N ILE A 72 13.06 -16.01 -16.88
CA ILE A 72 14.21 -16.36 -16.06
C ILE A 72 14.98 -15.08 -15.69
N CYS A 73 15.29 -14.91 -14.41
CA CYS A 73 16.11 -13.78 -14.00
C CYS A 73 17.56 -13.98 -14.45
N LEU A 74 18.01 -13.15 -15.36
CA LEU A 74 19.41 -13.19 -15.86
C LEU A 74 20.42 -12.58 -14.89
N ARG A 75 19.95 -11.76 -13.94
CA ARG A 75 20.80 -11.08 -12.94
C ARG A 75 21.01 -11.94 -11.69
N HIS A 76 19.98 -12.67 -11.28
CA HIS A 76 20.00 -13.48 -10.07
C HIS A 76 19.28 -14.80 -10.33
N VAL A 77 20.02 -15.82 -10.76
CA VAL A 77 19.46 -17.13 -11.15
C VAL A 77 18.69 -17.83 -10.02
N SER A 78 19.08 -17.56 -8.78
CA SER A 78 18.46 -18.18 -7.58
C SER A 78 17.38 -17.32 -6.91
N VAL A 79 17.00 -16.19 -7.48
CA VAL A 79 15.96 -15.32 -6.88
C VAL A 79 14.58 -15.87 -7.19
N ASN A 80 13.91 -16.41 -6.17
CA ASN A 80 12.53 -16.85 -6.22
C ASN A 80 11.55 -15.70 -5.96
N ASP A 81 11.91 -14.79 -5.06
CA ASP A 81 11.09 -13.65 -4.65
C ASP A 81 11.41 -12.44 -5.51
N ARG A 82 10.62 -12.21 -6.56
CA ARG A 82 10.84 -11.15 -7.53
C ARG A 82 9.68 -10.13 -7.52
N CYS A 83 10.00 -8.86 -7.77
CA CYS A 83 8.97 -7.82 -7.90
C CYS A 83 7.93 -8.14 -8.97
N VAL A 84 8.31 -8.77 -10.07
CA VAL A 84 7.38 -9.14 -11.16
C VAL A 84 6.34 -10.18 -10.75
N THR A 85 6.60 -10.94 -9.69
CA THR A 85 5.63 -11.87 -9.08
C THR A 85 4.89 -11.26 -7.89
N CYS A 86 5.13 -9.98 -7.58
CA CYS A 86 4.44 -9.26 -6.52
C CYS A 86 3.19 -8.55 -7.08
N PRO A 87 2.01 -8.74 -6.48
CA PRO A 87 0.78 -8.10 -6.94
C PRO A 87 0.83 -6.56 -6.88
N LYS A 88 1.75 -6.00 -6.11
CA LYS A 88 1.92 -4.55 -5.92
C LYS A 88 3.07 -3.94 -6.74
N ASN A 89 3.67 -4.69 -7.67
CA ASN A 89 4.82 -4.22 -8.47
C ASN A 89 4.60 -2.87 -9.15
N GLU A 90 3.39 -2.64 -9.71
CA GLU A 90 3.03 -1.40 -10.43
C GLU A 90 2.77 -0.19 -9.49
N ARG A 91 2.69 -0.40 -8.18
CA ARG A 91 2.30 0.61 -7.17
C ARG A 91 3.07 0.43 -5.86
N CYS A 92 4.32 0.03 -5.95
CA CYS A 92 5.19 -0.23 -4.80
C CYS A 92 5.93 1.04 -4.41
N GLU A 93 5.51 1.67 -3.31
CA GLU A 93 6.14 2.89 -2.78
C GLU A 93 7.58 2.64 -2.29
N LEU A 94 7.88 1.42 -1.79
CA LEU A 94 9.24 1.04 -1.42
C LEU A 94 10.18 1.08 -2.64
N LYS A 95 9.75 0.48 -3.76
CA LYS A 95 10.51 0.50 -5.01
C LYS A 95 10.75 1.92 -5.53
N ASP A 96 9.71 2.76 -5.49
CA ASP A 96 9.80 4.15 -5.92
C ASP A 96 10.74 4.95 -5.03
N THR A 97 10.72 4.69 -3.70
CA THR A 97 11.63 5.33 -2.74
C THR A 97 13.08 4.93 -2.97
N VAL A 98 13.35 3.63 -3.17
CA VAL A 98 14.71 3.12 -3.47
C VAL A 98 15.27 3.78 -4.73
N ARG A 99 14.46 3.91 -5.78
CA ARG A 99 14.84 4.58 -7.03
C ARG A 99 15.06 6.07 -6.85
N TYR A 100 14.19 6.75 -6.11
CA TYR A 100 14.33 8.18 -5.82
C TYR A 100 15.61 8.50 -5.03
N MET A 101 16.00 7.59 -4.14
CA MET A 101 17.22 7.73 -3.33
C MET A 101 18.50 7.36 -4.11
N GLU A 102 18.36 6.91 -5.36
CA GLU A 102 19.49 6.45 -6.19
C GLU A 102 20.37 5.45 -5.43
N MET A 103 19.72 4.48 -4.77
CA MET A 103 20.45 3.49 -3.99
C MET A 103 21.21 2.55 -4.90
N ASP A 104 22.51 2.46 -4.66
CA ASP A 104 23.30 1.33 -5.12
C ASP A 104 23.02 0.16 -4.17
N LEU A 105 22.36 -0.91 -4.65
CA LEU A 105 22.05 -2.07 -3.82
C LEU A 105 23.25 -3.02 -3.68
N ASP A 106 24.47 -2.52 -3.77
CA ASP A 106 25.69 -3.21 -3.39
C ASP A 106 25.84 -3.21 -1.87
N THR A 107 24.86 -3.81 -1.19
CA THR A 107 24.83 -3.89 0.26
C THR A 107 25.50 -5.16 0.76
N THR A 108 26.16 -5.06 1.91
CA THR A 108 26.71 -6.23 2.62
C THR A 108 25.64 -7.04 3.34
N LEU A 109 24.42 -6.51 3.44
CA LEU A 109 23.29 -7.18 4.08
C LEU A 109 22.67 -8.22 3.14
N THR A 110 22.52 -9.43 3.64
CA THR A 110 21.89 -10.54 2.91
C THR A 110 20.39 -10.53 3.15
N TYR A 111 19.61 -10.79 2.10
CA TYR A 111 18.17 -10.95 2.24
C TYR A 111 17.86 -12.15 3.15
N ASN A 112 17.12 -11.88 4.20
CA ASN A 112 16.66 -12.87 5.17
C ASN A 112 15.16 -13.13 4.98
N ASN A 113 14.79 -14.20 4.27
CA ASN A 113 13.39 -14.62 4.18
C ASN A 113 12.94 -15.23 5.52
N ARG A 114 11.88 -14.69 6.08
CA ARG A 114 11.32 -15.13 7.37
C ARG A 114 10.45 -16.38 7.26
N HIS A 115 10.15 -16.85 6.06
CA HIS A 115 9.33 -18.04 5.77
C HIS A 115 7.97 -18.05 6.48
N ILE A 116 7.33 -16.88 6.59
CA ILE A 116 6.03 -16.73 7.22
C ILE A 116 4.93 -17.17 6.26
N PRO A 117 3.99 -18.04 6.70
CA PRO A 117 2.88 -18.46 5.85
C PRO A 117 2.00 -17.29 5.40
N LEU A 118 1.59 -17.33 4.14
CA LEU A 118 0.65 -16.36 3.56
C LEU A 118 -0.72 -16.49 4.22
N LYS A 119 -1.28 -15.38 4.71
CA LYS A 119 -2.62 -15.33 5.29
C LYS A 119 -3.64 -14.97 4.21
N VAL A 120 -4.48 -15.95 3.85
CA VAL A 120 -5.49 -15.87 2.77
C VAL A 120 -6.92 -16.11 3.25
N LYS A 121 -7.13 -16.21 4.56
CA LYS A 121 -8.44 -16.53 5.13
C LYS A 121 -9.41 -15.35 5.14
N ASP A 122 -8.89 -14.14 5.14
CA ASP A 122 -9.73 -12.94 5.16
C ASP A 122 -10.40 -12.71 3.81
N PRO A 123 -11.67 -12.26 3.79
CA PRO A 123 -12.47 -12.25 2.55
C PRO A 123 -12.02 -11.20 1.53
N MET A 124 -11.47 -10.05 1.99
CA MET A 124 -11.23 -8.89 1.13
C MET A 124 -9.78 -8.70 0.71
N TRP A 125 -8.82 -9.20 1.49
CA TRP A 125 -7.39 -9.06 1.18
C TRP A 125 -6.53 -10.20 1.72
N GLU A 126 -5.31 -10.21 1.28
CA GLU A 126 -4.29 -11.16 1.70
C GLU A 126 -3.14 -10.43 2.38
N MET A 127 -2.49 -11.13 3.31
CA MET A 127 -1.34 -10.62 4.06
C MET A 127 -0.13 -11.52 3.83
N ASP A 128 0.91 -10.97 3.21
CA ASP A 128 2.23 -11.60 3.08
C ASP A 128 3.24 -10.87 3.97
N MET A 129 3.45 -11.38 5.15
CA MET A 129 4.34 -10.73 6.12
C MET A 129 5.83 -10.87 5.77
N ASN A 130 6.21 -11.71 4.80
CA ASN A 130 7.57 -11.72 4.26
C ASN A 130 7.90 -10.43 3.49
N LEU A 131 6.89 -9.72 2.99
CA LEU A 131 7.03 -8.45 2.31
C LEU A 131 6.85 -7.23 3.24
N CYS A 132 6.62 -7.47 4.54
CA CYS A 132 6.39 -6.40 5.50
C CYS A 132 7.72 -5.81 6.00
N ILE A 133 7.92 -4.51 5.85
CA ILE A 133 9.07 -3.76 6.37
C ILE A 133 8.82 -3.16 7.76
N VAL A 134 7.79 -3.58 8.46
CA VAL A 134 7.43 -3.20 9.84
C VAL A 134 7.32 -1.68 10.04
N CYS A 135 6.91 -0.93 9.04
CA CYS A 135 6.81 0.54 9.08
C CYS A 135 5.65 1.08 9.93
N ALA A 136 4.74 0.22 10.38
CA ALA A 136 3.56 0.53 11.21
C ALA A 136 2.53 1.50 10.60
N ARG A 137 2.61 1.84 9.31
CA ARG A 137 1.62 2.75 8.69
C ARG A 137 0.20 2.19 8.77
N CYS A 138 0.03 0.89 8.57
CA CYS A 138 -1.26 0.20 8.66
C CYS A 138 -1.80 0.16 10.10
N VAL A 139 -0.95 0.02 11.11
CA VAL A 139 -1.34 0.09 12.52
C VAL A 139 -1.86 1.49 12.84
N ARG A 140 -1.08 2.53 12.52
CA ARG A 140 -1.48 3.91 12.82
C ARG A 140 -2.75 4.35 12.09
N VAL A 141 -2.92 4.00 10.81
CA VAL A 141 -4.16 4.36 10.12
C VAL A 141 -5.36 3.64 10.68
N CYS A 142 -5.19 2.39 11.15
CA CYS A 142 -6.26 1.60 11.76
C CYS A 142 -6.66 2.17 13.12
N ASP A 143 -5.70 2.54 13.94
CA ASP A 143 -5.92 3.05 15.29
C ASP A 143 -6.23 4.55 15.30
N GLU A 144 -5.29 5.39 14.80
CA GLU A 144 -5.34 6.84 14.96
C GLU A 144 -6.36 7.53 14.02
N VAL A 145 -6.63 6.95 12.84
CA VAL A 145 -7.48 7.58 11.83
C VAL A 145 -8.85 6.89 11.75
N ARG A 146 -8.88 5.55 11.80
CA ARG A 146 -10.12 4.79 11.72
C ARG A 146 -10.77 4.53 13.09
N GLY A 147 -9.95 4.43 14.14
CA GLY A 147 -10.40 4.08 15.47
C GLY A 147 -10.73 2.60 15.67
N ASP A 148 -10.48 1.73 14.69
CA ASP A 148 -10.81 0.31 14.77
C ASP A 148 -9.84 -0.47 15.67
N GLY A 149 -8.53 -0.10 15.68
CA GLY A 149 -7.48 -0.78 16.45
C GLY A 149 -7.30 -2.27 16.16
N ALA A 150 -7.83 -2.75 15.02
CA ALA A 150 -7.81 -4.18 14.66
C ALA A 150 -6.41 -4.71 14.35
N LEU A 151 -5.49 -3.84 13.93
CA LEU A 151 -4.10 -4.18 13.62
C LEU A 151 -3.16 -3.63 14.69
N ALA A 152 -2.23 -4.46 15.11
CA ALA A 152 -1.22 -4.10 16.10
C ALA A 152 0.14 -4.71 15.76
N PHE A 153 1.19 -4.28 16.46
CA PHE A 153 2.44 -5.03 16.48
C PHE A 153 2.22 -6.33 17.26
N THR A 154 2.60 -7.43 16.64
CA THR A 154 2.70 -8.73 17.28
C THR A 154 4.17 -9.08 17.46
N ASP A 155 4.48 -9.81 18.51
CA ASP A 155 5.85 -10.18 18.89
C ASP A 155 6.77 -8.97 19.18
N ARG A 156 8.03 -9.28 19.50
CA ARG A 156 9.02 -8.26 19.90
C ARG A 156 10.38 -8.56 19.32
N SER A 157 11.26 -7.55 19.38
CA SER A 157 12.65 -7.61 18.88
C SER A 157 12.67 -7.98 17.40
N GLY A 158 13.62 -8.74 16.93
CA GLY A 158 13.78 -9.17 15.54
C GLY A 158 12.64 -10.03 14.98
N ARG A 159 11.60 -10.32 15.77
CA ARG A 159 10.41 -11.06 15.33
C ARG A 159 9.15 -10.21 15.17
N SER A 160 9.25 -8.89 15.38
CA SER A 160 8.10 -7.99 15.27
C SER A 160 7.44 -8.07 13.91
N LEU A 161 6.13 -8.22 13.92
CA LEU A 161 5.27 -8.27 12.75
C LEU A 161 4.01 -7.44 12.98
N ILE A 162 3.21 -7.31 11.94
CA ILE A 162 1.87 -6.73 12.03
C ILE A 162 0.84 -7.86 11.96
N GLY A 163 -0.13 -7.78 12.82
CA GLY A 163 -1.22 -8.76 12.89
C GLY A 163 -2.38 -8.24 13.73
N THR A 164 -3.35 -9.10 14.00
CA THR A 164 -4.40 -8.83 14.97
C THR A 164 -3.88 -9.01 16.39
N SER A 165 -4.39 -8.25 17.34
CA SER A 165 -3.88 -8.21 18.72
C SER A 165 -3.84 -9.57 19.40
N ASN A 166 -4.75 -10.47 19.07
CA ASN A 166 -4.89 -11.81 19.68
C ASN A 166 -4.56 -12.94 18.70
N GLY A 167 -3.97 -12.65 17.52
CA GLY A 167 -3.73 -13.65 16.48
C GLY A 167 -5.01 -14.22 15.86
N THR A 168 -6.16 -13.61 16.11
CA THR A 168 -7.47 -13.94 15.54
C THR A 168 -7.58 -13.52 14.07
N SER A 169 -8.65 -13.86 13.39
CA SER A 169 -8.96 -13.29 12.07
C SER A 169 -9.28 -11.80 12.19
N LEU A 170 -9.20 -11.07 11.09
CA LEU A 170 -9.59 -9.66 11.06
C LEU A 170 -11.07 -9.47 11.41
N LEU A 171 -11.92 -10.40 10.99
CA LEU A 171 -13.36 -10.38 11.33
C LEU A 171 -13.59 -10.46 12.84
N GLU A 172 -12.88 -11.35 13.52
CA GLU A 172 -12.97 -11.52 14.98
C GLU A 172 -12.30 -10.38 15.75
N SER A 173 -11.40 -9.64 15.13
CA SER A 173 -10.71 -8.49 15.74
C SER A 173 -11.51 -7.18 15.71
N GLY A 174 -12.75 -7.20 15.19
CA GLY A 174 -13.57 -6.00 15.04
C GLY A 174 -13.24 -5.14 13.83
N CYS A 175 -12.51 -5.67 12.86
CA CYS A 175 -12.17 -4.94 11.64
C CYS A 175 -13.40 -4.60 10.80
N GLU A 176 -13.57 -3.33 10.43
CA GLU A 176 -14.66 -2.85 9.57
C GLU A 176 -14.42 -3.07 8.07
N PHE A 177 -13.31 -3.70 7.69
CA PHE A 177 -12.92 -3.93 6.29
C PHE A 177 -12.89 -2.64 5.44
N CYS A 178 -12.48 -1.52 6.01
CA CYS A 178 -12.39 -0.23 5.31
C CYS A 178 -11.27 -0.17 4.24
N GLY A 179 -10.26 -1.05 4.33
CA GLY A 179 -9.15 -1.14 3.38
C GLY A 179 -8.07 -0.07 3.53
N ALA A 180 -8.17 0.84 4.50
CA ALA A 180 -7.19 1.92 4.70
C ALA A 180 -5.76 1.39 4.91
N CYS A 181 -5.62 0.25 5.60
CA CYS A 181 -4.32 -0.41 5.81
C CYS A 181 -3.66 -0.86 4.50
N ILE A 182 -4.44 -1.29 3.50
CA ILE A 182 -3.93 -1.66 2.17
C ILE A 182 -3.45 -0.42 1.43
N ASP A 183 -4.21 0.69 1.51
CA ASP A 183 -3.92 1.93 0.78
C ASP A 183 -2.66 2.63 1.29
N VAL A 184 -2.34 2.47 2.58
CA VAL A 184 -1.11 3.04 3.17
C VAL A 184 0.08 2.08 3.19
N CYS A 185 -0.11 0.81 2.84
CA CYS A 185 0.99 -0.16 2.83
C CYS A 185 1.94 0.13 1.67
N PRO A 186 3.23 0.38 1.95
CA PRO A 186 4.20 0.75 0.90
C PRO A 186 4.70 -0.45 0.09
N THR A 187 4.39 -1.68 0.52
CA THR A 187 4.87 -2.92 -0.10
C THR A 187 3.72 -3.83 -0.48
N GLY A 188 4.03 -5.02 -1.01
CA GLY A 188 3.05 -6.08 -1.29
C GLY A 188 2.57 -6.87 -0.07
N ALA A 189 2.90 -6.42 1.14
CA ALA A 189 2.50 -7.13 2.36
C ALA A 189 0.98 -7.17 2.58
N LEU A 190 0.25 -6.15 2.16
CA LEU A 190 -1.21 -6.09 2.18
C LEU A 190 -1.72 -5.79 0.77
N VAL A 191 -2.52 -6.67 0.23
CA VAL A 191 -3.07 -6.54 -1.14
C VAL A 191 -4.53 -6.95 -1.18
N GLU A 192 -5.31 -6.29 -2.01
CA GLU A 192 -6.69 -6.69 -2.31
C GLU A 192 -6.67 -8.12 -2.88
N ARG A 193 -7.65 -8.94 -2.48
CA ARG A 193 -7.77 -10.31 -2.96
C ARG A 193 -8.22 -10.38 -4.41
N ASP A 194 -9.29 -9.63 -4.71
CA ASP A 194 -9.83 -9.57 -6.05
C ASP A 194 -8.98 -8.66 -6.93
N HIS A 195 -8.84 -9.04 -8.20
CA HIS A 195 -8.08 -8.26 -9.19
C HIS A 195 -6.63 -7.94 -8.81
N LYS A 196 -6.02 -8.65 -7.85
CA LYS A 196 -4.67 -8.34 -7.37
C LYS A 196 -3.59 -8.39 -8.46
N TRP A 197 -3.79 -9.23 -9.48
CA TRP A 197 -2.89 -9.40 -10.62
C TRP A 197 -3.26 -8.54 -11.84
N ASP A 198 -4.43 -7.89 -11.81
CA ASP A 198 -4.87 -7.04 -12.91
C ASP A 198 -4.14 -5.70 -12.89
N LYS A 199 -3.70 -5.26 -14.08
CA LYS A 199 -2.98 -3.99 -14.26
C LYS A 199 -3.94 -2.90 -14.67
N ALA A 200 -3.84 -1.74 -14.00
CA ALA A 200 -4.58 -0.56 -14.38
C ALA A 200 -3.94 0.11 -15.61
N VAL A 201 -4.75 0.37 -16.62
CA VAL A 201 -4.33 1.16 -17.81
C VAL A 201 -4.93 2.56 -17.81
N LYS A 202 -5.97 2.78 -16.98
CA LYS A 202 -6.66 4.06 -16.85
C LYS A 202 -7.04 4.30 -15.40
N LYS A 203 -6.91 5.55 -14.96
CA LYS A 203 -7.37 6.04 -13.66
C LYS A 203 -8.40 7.15 -13.89
N ILE A 204 -9.54 7.05 -13.22
CA ILE A 204 -10.65 7.98 -13.37
C ILE A 204 -11.07 8.45 -11.99
N THR A 205 -11.05 9.73 -11.74
CA THR A 205 -11.61 10.31 -10.52
C THR A 205 -13.12 10.37 -10.64
N SER A 206 -13.82 9.88 -9.63
CA SER A 206 -15.27 9.84 -9.55
C SER A 206 -15.75 9.92 -8.10
N VAL A 207 -17.04 9.98 -7.90
CA VAL A 207 -17.69 9.98 -6.59
C VAL A 207 -18.28 8.60 -6.31
N CYS A 208 -18.11 8.12 -5.08
CA CYS A 208 -18.75 6.87 -4.62
C CYS A 208 -20.27 7.02 -4.64
N THR A 209 -20.97 6.02 -5.19
CA THR A 209 -22.43 6.07 -5.39
C THR A 209 -23.25 5.46 -4.25
N HIS A 210 -22.60 4.98 -3.17
CA HIS A 210 -23.30 4.20 -2.13
C HIS A 210 -24.03 5.05 -1.08
N CYS A 211 -23.59 6.28 -0.83
CA CYS A 211 -24.22 7.13 0.20
C CYS A 211 -23.94 8.62 -0.05
N PRO A 212 -24.64 9.53 0.66
CA PRO A 212 -24.53 10.97 0.45
C PRO A 212 -23.24 11.62 0.98
N VAL A 213 -22.33 10.88 1.62
CA VAL A 213 -21.01 11.41 2.05
C VAL A 213 -20.21 11.94 0.85
N GLY A 214 -20.40 11.34 -0.34
CA GLY A 214 -19.78 11.84 -1.55
C GLY A 214 -18.27 11.61 -1.63
N CYS A 215 -17.77 10.51 -1.07
CA CYS A 215 -16.36 10.16 -1.09
C CYS A 215 -15.81 10.17 -2.53
N GLN A 216 -14.78 10.96 -2.76
CA GLN A 216 -14.06 10.98 -4.02
C GLN A 216 -13.11 9.79 -4.09
N MET A 217 -13.18 9.06 -5.20
CA MET A 217 -12.44 7.83 -5.43
C MET A 217 -11.69 7.91 -6.75
N THR A 218 -10.47 7.42 -6.78
CA THR A 218 -9.75 7.08 -8.01
C THR A 218 -10.10 5.65 -8.38
N LEU A 219 -10.80 5.49 -9.49
CA LEU A 219 -11.21 4.21 -10.06
C LEU A 219 -10.13 3.73 -11.04
N GLU A 220 -9.54 2.59 -10.77
CA GLU A 220 -8.56 1.94 -11.64
C GLU A 220 -9.23 0.94 -12.56
N VAL A 221 -8.97 1.09 -13.86
CA VAL A 221 -9.64 0.32 -14.93
C VAL A 221 -8.59 -0.42 -15.75
N ASP A 222 -8.85 -1.69 -16.06
CA ASP A 222 -7.99 -2.55 -16.88
C ASP A 222 -8.18 -2.31 -18.38
N LYS A 223 -7.37 -2.98 -19.20
CA LYS A 223 -7.45 -2.93 -20.68
C LYS A 223 -8.77 -3.45 -21.27
N ARG A 224 -9.57 -4.18 -20.49
CA ARG A 224 -10.92 -4.66 -20.88
C ARG A 224 -12.03 -3.71 -20.41
N ASN A 225 -11.64 -2.53 -19.92
CA ASN A 225 -12.55 -1.53 -19.36
C ASN A 225 -13.33 -2.03 -18.13
N ARG A 226 -12.77 -2.95 -17.35
CA ARG A 226 -13.32 -3.39 -16.07
C ARG A 226 -12.75 -2.56 -14.93
N LEU A 227 -13.60 -2.18 -13.99
CA LEU A 227 -13.16 -1.61 -12.72
C LEU A 227 -12.45 -2.71 -11.92
N ILE A 228 -11.20 -2.48 -11.55
CA ILE A 228 -10.38 -3.46 -10.82
C ILE A 228 -10.04 -3.00 -9.40
N ARG A 229 -10.00 -1.70 -9.14
CA ARG A 229 -9.77 -1.13 -7.81
C ARG A 229 -10.42 0.22 -7.65
N ALA A 230 -10.84 0.52 -6.43
CA ALA A 230 -11.26 1.84 -5.99
C ALA A 230 -10.32 2.32 -4.88
N ILE A 231 -9.67 3.45 -5.09
CA ILE A 231 -8.70 4.03 -4.16
C ILE A 231 -9.25 5.37 -3.69
N PRO A 232 -9.39 5.60 -2.37
CA PRO A 232 -9.85 6.90 -1.86
C PRO A 232 -8.86 8.01 -2.22
N ASP A 233 -9.37 9.14 -2.69
CA ASP A 233 -8.53 10.28 -3.02
C ASP A 233 -8.08 10.99 -1.74
N ARG A 234 -6.76 11.08 -1.55
CA ARG A 234 -6.12 11.66 -0.36
C ARG A 234 -6.34 13.17 -0.25
N HIS A 235 -6.62 13.84 -1.35
CA HIS A 235 -6.78 15.29 -1.41
C HIS A 235 -8.23 15.74 -1.44
N ALA A 236 -9.17 14.80 -1.46
CA ALA A 236 -10.59 15.11 -1.48
C ALA A 236 -11.08 15.64 -0.14
N ALA A 237 -11.75 16.78 -0.15
CA ALA A 237 -12.27 17.44 1.05
C ALA A 237 -13.28 16.57 1.82
N ALA A 238 -14.10 15.78 1.11
CA ALA A 238 -15.18 14.99 1.71
C ALA A 238 -14.67 13.78 2.51
N ASN A 239 -13.59 13.14 2.08
CA ASN A 239 -13.15 11.86 2.65
C ASN A 239 -11.66 11.76 3.00
N GLN A 240 -10.82 12.73 2.59
CA GLN A 240 -9.41 12.85 2.99
C GLN A 240 -8.65 11.52 2.93
N GLY A 241 -8.81 10.78 1.84
CA GLY A 241 -8.16 9.47 1.66
C GLY A 241 -8.81 8.31 2.38
N GLN A 242 -9.99 8.48 2.96
CA GLN A 242 -10.71 7.42 3.66
C GLN A 242 -11.89 6.91 2.84
N ALA A 243 -12.24 5.65 3.02
CA ALA A 243 -13.46 5.04 2.51
C ALA A 243 -14.01 4.04 3.52
N CYS A 244 -15.29 3.70 3.41
CA CYS A 244 -15.84 2.55 4.09
C CYS A 244 -15.72 1.29 3.22
N PHE A 245 -16.06 0.14 3.77
CA PHE A 245 -16.12 -1.14 3.07
C PHE A 245 -16.81 -1.05 1.71
N LYS A 246 -18.00 -0.43 1.64
CA LYS A 246 -18.77 -0.32 0.39
C LYS A 246 -18.04 0.48 -0.68
N GLY A 247 -17.43 1.61 -0.32
CA GLY A 247 -16.67 2.44 -1.25
C GLY A 247 -15.40 1.77 -1.75
N LYS A 248 -14.73 1.01 -0.88
CA LYS A 248 -13.47 0.34 -1.22
C LYS A 248 -13.68 -0.93 -2.02
N PHE A 249 -14.61 -1.81 -1.61
CA PHE A 249 -14.78 -3.15 -2.17
C PHE A 249 -16.14 -3.39 -2.84
N GLY A 250 -17.12 -2.54 -2.60
CA GLY A 250 -18.49 -2.74 -3.07
C GLY A 250 -18.82 -2.18 -4.46
N LEU A 251 -17.85 -1.64 -5.21
CA LEU A 251 -18.09 -1.02 -6.53
C LEU A 251 -18.04 -2.02 -7.71
N GLU A 252 -17.77 -3.28 -7.46
CA GLU A 252 -17.63 -4.29 -8.51
C GLU A 252 -18.93 -4.55 -9.31
N PHE A 253 -20.10 -4.22 -8.75
CA PHE A 253 -21.36 -4.27 -9.48
C PHE A 253 -21.32 -3.54 -10.83
N VAL A 254 -20.43 -2.55 -10.98
CA VAL A 254 -20.20 -1.81 -12.23
C VAL A 254 -19.80 -2.75 -13.37
N ASN A 255 -19.10 -3.84 -13.06
CA ASN A 255 -18.66 -4.84 -14.01
C ASN A 255 -19.74 -5.87 -14.37
N SER A 256 -20.86 -5.91 -13.63
CA SER A 256 -21.92 -6.91 -13.81
C SER A 256 -22.55 -6.79 -15.19
N LYS A 257 -22.69 -7.93 -15.87
CA LYS A 257 -23.42 -8.01 -17.14
C LYS A 257 -24.93 -7.80 -16.97
N ALA A 258 -25.46 -8.07 -15.77
CA ALA A 258 -26.87 -7.86 -15.44
C ALA A 258 -27.21 -6.40 -15.12
N ARG A 259 -26.21 -5.51 -15.08
CA ARG A 259 -26.45 -4.09 -14.83
C ARG A 259 -27.24 -3.46 -15.97
N LEU A 260 -28.31 -2.77 -15.65
CA LEU A 260 -29.07 -1.97 -16.60
C LEU A 260 -28.21 -0.84 -17.15
N ARG A 261 -28.07 -0.74 -18.47
CA ARG A 261 -27.26 0.29 -19.16
C ARG A 261 -28.11 1.28 -19.92
N LYS A 262 -29.37 0.98 -20.09
CA LYS A 262 -30.37 1.80 -20.75
C LYS A 262 -31.63 1.86 -19.90
N SER A 263 -32.44 2.85 -20.11
CA SER A 263 -33.77 2.93 -19.50
C SER A 263 -34.65 1.83 -20.05
N LEU A 264 -35.47 1.22 -19.20
CA LEU A 264 -36.46 0.22 -19.58
C LEU A 264 -37.86 0.74 -19.29
N ILE A 265 -38.76 0.57 -20.24
CA ILE A 265 -40.17 0.90 -20.09
C ILE A 265 -40.97 -0.41 -20.17
N LYS A 266 -41.96 -0.56 -19.28
CA LYS A 266 -42.87 -1.70 -19.33
C LYS A 266 -43.96 -1.40 -20.34
N THR A 267 -43.97 -2.17 -21.42
CA THR A 267 -45.01 -2.14 -22.48
C THR A 267 -45.61 -3.50 -22.57
N ASP A 268 -46.92 -3.58 -22.48
CA ASP A 268 -47.70 -4.85 -22.56
C ASP A 268 -47.22 -5.98 -21.62
N GLY A 269 -46.71 -5.58 -20.45
CA GLY A 269 -46.26 -6.55 -19.43
C GLY A 269 -44.77 -6.93 -19.54
N GLU A 270 -44.06 -6.57 -20.61
CA GLU A 270 -42.65 -6.84 -20.82
C GLU A 270 -41.80 -5.54 -20.72
N LEU A 271 -40.54 -5.67 -20.26
CA LEU A 271 -39.59 -4.58 -20.20
C LEU A 271 -38.87 -4.45 -21.55
N ALA A 272 -39.03 -3.31 -22.22
CA ALA A 272 -38.36 -2.95 -23.45
C ALA A 272 -37.36 -1.80 -23.24
N GLU A 273 -36.21 -1.83 -23.94
CA GLU A 273 -35.26 -0.73 -23.99
C GLU A 273 -35.83 0.47 -24.76
N THR A 274 -35.61 1.67 -24.25
CA THR A 274 -35.95 2.93 -24.92
C THR A 274 -34.73 3.59 -25.53
#